data_aac2b9facb5efb95000d2dba41ebe325
#
_entry.id   aac2b9facb5efb95000d2dba41ebe325
#
_cell.length_a   1.000
_cell.length_b   1.000
_cell.length_c   1.000
_cell.angle_alpha   90.00
_cell.angle_beta   90.00
_cell.angle_gamma   90.00
#
_symmetry.space_group_name_H-M   'P 1'
#
loop_
_entity.id
_entity.type
_entity.pdbx_description
1 polymer ?
#
loop_
_entity_poly.entity_id
_entity_poly.type
_entity_poly.pdbx_seq_one_letter_code
_entity_poly.pdbx_strand_id
1 'polypeptide(L)'
;TLEKKGAYEKYRPDVVIYDVLGDVVCGGFSMPMRRGYADKVFVITSGENMAIHAAANIAMAVENFKNRGYASLGGIILNKREVPREEEKVRELAEDFHTQIIGRLDRSELVMEAEEAGKVLLEYAPDSQMAEEYRKLADQILAVCGEERPC
;
A
#
# COMPACT_ATOMS: atom_id res chain seq x y z
N THR A 1 20.80 -3.37 -9.90
CA THR A 1 19.37 -3.67 -9.66
C THR A 1 19.22 -5.14 -9.31
N LEU A 2 18.15 -5.51 -8.59
CA LEU A 2 17.83 -6.89 -8.22
C LEU A 2 17.71 -7.79 -9.46
N GLU A 3 17.10 -7.27 -10.54
CA GLU A 3 16.99 -7.93 -11.83
C GLU A 3 18.35 -8.30 -12.42
N LYS A 4 19.31 -7.34 -12.47
CA LYS A 4 20.66 -7.60 -12.98
C LYS A 4 21.45 -8.64 -12.17
N LYS A 5 21.01 -8.90 -10.93
CA LYS A 5 21.59 -9.93 -10.06
C LYS A 5 20.84 -11.26 -10.12
N GLY A 6 19.86 -11.40 -10.99
CA GLY A 6 19.06 -12.62 -11.15
C GLY A 6 18.25 -12.97 -9.91
N ALA A 7 17.83 -11.98 -9.11
CA ALA A 7 17.14 -12.23 -7.84
C ALA A 7 15.78 -12.90 -8.07
N TYR A 8 15.04 -12.48 -9.08
CA TYR A 8 13.72 -13.04 -9.38
C TYR A 8 13.80 -14.51 -9.85
N GLU A 9 14.79 -14.84 -10.67
CA GLU A 9 15.01 -16.22 -11.12
C GLU A 9 15.48 -17.10 -9.96
N LYS A 10 16.30 -16.57 -9.07
CA LYS A 10 16.85 -17.28 -7.93
C LYS A 10 15.81 -17.58 -6.86
N TYR A 11 15.00 -16.60 -6.50
CA TYR A 11 14.05 -16.72 -5.37
C TYR A 11 12.64 -17.09 -5.80
N ARG A 12 12.27 -16.89 -7.06
CA ARG A 12 10.95 -17.17 -7.65
C ARG A 12 9.81 -16.73 -6.72
N PRO A 13 9.76 -15.46 -6.30
CA PRO A 13 8.74 -14.99 -5.39
C PRO A 13 7.36 -15.01 -6.08
N ASP A 14 6.33 -15.42 -5.34
CA ASP A 14 4.93 -15.31 -5.79
C ASP A 14 4.42 -13.87 -5.74
N VAL A 15 4.93 -13.10 -4.79
CA VAL A 15 4.60 -11.67 -4.59
C VAL A 15 5.87 -10.87 -4.37
N VAL A 16 5.92 -9.69 -4.98
CA VAL A 16 7.00 -8.71 -4.78
C VAL A 16 6.39 -7.41 -4.29
N ILE A 17 6.81 -6.96 -3.12
CA ILE A 17 6.39 -5.67 -2.54
C ILE A 17 7.55 -4.69 -2.66
N TYR A 18 7.29 -3.54 -3.27
CA TYR A 18 8.20 -2.41 -3.31
C TYR A 18 7.76 -1.40 -2.24
N ASP A 19 8.46 -1.37 -1.13
CA ASP A 19 8.26 -0.35 -0.09
C ASP A 19 8.92 0.94 -0.55
N VAL A 20 8.12 1.95 -0.85
CA VAL A 20 8.55 3.22 -1.43
C VAL A 20 8.14 4.37 -0.53
N LEU A 21 9.08 5.26 -0.26
CA LEU A 21 8.82 6.49 0.48
C LEU A 21 7.74 7.34 -0.21
N GLY A 22 6.85 7.93 0.59
CA GLY A 22 5.75 8.79 0.13
C GLY A 22 6.16 10.14 -0.45
N ASP A 23 7.45 10.38 -0.64
CA ASP A 23 7.97 11.61 -1.25
C ASP A 23 8.09 11.44 -2.78
N VAL A 24 7.13 12.02 -3.49
CA VAL A 24 7.00 11.94 -4.95
C VAL A 24 8.13 12.69 -5.68
N VAL A 25 8.89 13.52 -4.99
CA VAL A 25 9.95 14.35 -5.57
C VAL A 25 11.20 13.53 -5.94
N CYS A 26 11.38 12.37 -5.33
CA CYS A 26 12.50 11.49 -5.63
C CYS A 26 12.27 10.68 -6.91
N GLY A 27 13.17 10.75 -7.86
CA GLY A 27 13.16 9.94 -9.09
C GLY A 27 13.11 8.41 -8.85
N GLY A 28 13.33 7.97 -7.61
CA GLY A 28 13.15 6.60 -7.15
C GLY A 28 11.69 6.12 -7.11
N PHE A 29 10.72 7.03 -6.90
CA PHE A 29 9.30 6.70 -6.85
C PHE A 29 8.78 6.10 -8.17
N SER A 30 9.22 6.62 -9.31
CA SER A 30 8.74 6.16 -10.62
C SER A 30 9.36 4.84 -11.09
N MET A 31 10.48 4.42 -10.50
CA MET A 31 11.20 3.22 -10.92
C MET A 31 10.39 1.92 -10.74
N PRO A 32 9.81 1.64 -9.56
CA PRO A 32 9.02 0.43 -9.36
C PRO A 32 7.71 0.40 -10.15
N MET A 33 7.17 1.57 -10.51
CA MET A 33 5.92 1.66 -11.26
C MET A 33 6.07 1.37 -12.75
N ARG A 34 7.30 1.34 -13.29
CA ARG A 34 7.53 1.06 -14.71
C ARG A 34 7.04 -0.30 -15.12
N ARG A 35 6.64 -0.43 -16.39
CA ARG A 35 6.18 -1.68 -16.98
C ARG A 35 7.13 -2.84 -16.68
N GLY A 36 6.57 -3.94 -16.17
CA GLY A 36 7.31 -5.15 -15.88
C GLY A 36 7.84 -5.26 -14.44
N TYR A 37 7.60 -4.25 -13.57
CA TYR A 37 7.98 -4.32 -12.15
C TYR A 37 6.76 -4.43 -11.25
N ALA A 38 5.94 -3.40 -11.14
CA ALA A 38 4.72 -3.43 -10.33
C ALA A 38 3.48 -3.34 -11.22
N ASP A 39 2.43 -4.05 -10.84
CA ASP A 39 1.12 -4.00 -11.49
C ASP A 39 0.20 -2.98 -10.81
N LYS A 40 0.28 -2.89 -9.48
CA LYS A 40 -0.57 -2.05 -8.64
C LYS A 40 0.24 -1.19 -7.68
N VAL A 41 -0.29 -0.01 -7.40
CA VAL A 41 0.19 0.89 -6.35
C VAL A 41 -0.91 1.04 -5.31
N PHE A 42 -0.59 0.77 -4.06
CA PHE A 42 -1.47 1.00 -2.92
C PHE A 42 -0.96 2.20 -2.13
N VAL A 43 -1.83 3.15 -1.85
CA VAL A 43 -1.48 4.35 -1.08
C VAL A 43 -1.91 4.18 0.36
N ILE A 44 -0.95 4.19 1.28
CA ILE A 44 -1.24 4.14 2.72
C ILE A 44 -1.29 5.58 3.23
N THR A 45 -2.38 5.93 3.90
CA THR A 45 -2.56 7.26 4.49
C THR A 45 -3.33 7.22 5.79
N SER A 46 -3.25 8.29 6.57
CA SER A 46 -4.12 8.57 7.71
C SER A 46 -5.10 9.69 7.37
N GLY A 47 -6.02 10.01 8.29
CA GLY A 47 -6.96 11.14 8.13
C GLY A 47 -6.38 12.51 8.47
N GLU A 48 -5.09 12.61 8.74
CA GLU A 48 -4.39 13.88 8.99
C GLU A 48 -4.27 14.68 7.68
N ASN A 49 -4.49 15.98 7.73
CA ASN A 49 -4.54 16.80 6.52
C ASN A 49 -3.25 16.73 5.67
N MET A 50 -2.09 16.67 6.32
CA MET A 50 -0.81 16.54 5.60
C MET A 50 -0.65 15.16 4.95
N ALA A 51 -1.13 14.10 5.61
CA ALA A 51 -1.11 12.75 5.05
C ALA A 51 -2.06 12.63 3.85
N ILE A 52 -3.26 13.21 3.92
CA ILE A 52 -4.20 13.29 2.80
C ILE A 52 -3.58 14.04 1.61
N HIS A 53 -2.94 15.19 1.86
CA HIS A 53 -2.27 15.95 0.80
C HIS A 53 -1.14 15.15 0.14
N ALA A 54 -0.31 14.48 0.92
CA ALA A 54 0.76 13.61 0.40
C ALA A 54 0.18 12.45 -0.42
N ALA A 55 -0.87 11.80 0.08
CA ALA A 55 -1.56 10.71 -0.61
C ALA A 55 -2.18 11.16 -1.94
N ALA A 56 -2.79 12.35 -1.99
CA ALA A 56 -3.31 12.93 -3.22
C ALA A 56 -2.21 13.16 -4.26
N ASN A 57 -1.04 13.66 -3.85
CA ASN A 57 0.10 13.85 -4.76
C ASN A 57 0.60 12.51 -5.33
N ILE A 58 0.65 11.45 -4.51
CA ILE A 58 1.02 10.11 -4.96
C ILE A 58 -0.01 9.58 -5.95
N ALA A 59 -1.30 9.62 -5.62
CA ALA A 59 -2.37 9.15 -6.48
C ALA A 59 -2.39 9.88 -7.84
N MET A 60 -2.22 11.20 -7.82
CA MET A 60 -2.09 12.02 -9.03
C MET A 60 -0.88 11.60 -9.89
N ALA A 61 0.26 11.34 -9.26
CA ALA A 61 1.45 10.87 -9.98
C ALA A 61 1.21 9.50 -10.64
N VAL A 62 0.56 8.56 -9.94
CA VAL A 62 0.20 7.24 -10.49
C VAL A 62 -0.73 7.40 -11.70
N GLU A 63 -1.80 8.19 -11.59
CA GLU A 63 -2.74 8.42 -12.69
C GLU A 63 -2.09 9.07 -13.91
N ASN A 64 -1.16 10.01 -13.71
CA ASN A 64 -0.41 10.64 -14.79
C ASN A 64 0.48 9.65 -15.59
N PHE A 65 0.90 8.56 -14.97
CA PHE A 65 1.73 7.54 -15.60
C PHE A 65 0.95 6.35 -16.15
N LYS A 66 -0.30 6.14 -15.75
CA LYS A 66 -1.17 5.01 -16.14
C LYS A 66 -1.21 4.79 -17.66
N ASN A 67 -1.39 5.87 -18.43
CA ASN A 67 -1.49 5.81 -19.90
C ASN A 67 -0.16 5.46 -20.61
N ARG A 68 0.94 5.35 -19.87
CA ARG A 68 2.26 4.99 -20.39
C ARG A 68 2.63 3.53 -20.13
N GLY A 69 1.67 2.70 -19.71
CA GLY A 69 1.88 1.29 -19.37
C GLY A 69 2.59 1.09 -18.03
N TYR A 70 2.46 2.05 -17.12
CA TYR A 70 2.93 1.96 -15.73
C TYR A 70 1.86 1.30 -14.85
N ALA A 71 2.24 0.98 -13.61
CA ALA A 71 1.32 0.46 -12.60
C ALA A 71 0.08 1.36 -12.41
N SER A 72 -1.05 0.75 -12.13
CA SER A 72 -2.31 1.44 -11.84
C SER A 72 -2.54 1.58 -10.34
N LEU A 73 -3.40 2.53 -9.94
CA LEU A 73 -3.82 2.67 -8.55
C LEU A 73 -4.71 1.49 -8.16
N GLY A 74 -4.27 0.69 -7.20
CA GLY A 74 -4.98 -0.49 -6.68
C GLY A 74 -5.96 -0.15 -5.56
N GLY A 75 -5.73 0.94 -4.85
CA GLY A 75 -6.59 1.36 -3.74
C GLY A 75 -5.85 2.16 -2.67
N ILE A 76 -6.62 2.60 -1.69
CA ILE A 76 -6.13 3.32 -0.52
C ILE A 76 -6.26 2.42 0.72
N ILE A 77 -5.26 2.43 1.57
CA ILE A 77 -5.27 1.77 2.87
C ILE A 77 -5.30 2.87 3.94
N LEU A 78 -6.36 2.88 4.75
CA LEU A 78 -6.49 3.81 5.85
C LEU A 78 -5.78 3.26 7.09
N ASN A 79 -4.67 3.87 7.48
CA ASN A 79 -3.99 3.64 8.74
C ASN A 79 -4.50 4.66 9.76
N LYS A 80 -5.47 4.28 10.58
CA LYS A 80 -6.17 5.19 11.49
C LYS A 80 -5.26 5.78 12.56
N ARG A 81 -5.47 7.07 12.81
CA ARG A 81 -4.80 7.86 13.87
C ARG A 81 -5.76 8.45 14.88
N GLU A 82 -7.06 8.08 14.80
CA GLU A 82 -8.12 8.59 15.66
C GLU A 82 -8.33 10.11 15.55
N VAL A 83 -8.11 10.65 14.35
CA VAL A 83 -8.35 12.07 14.09
C VAL A 83 -9.79 12.30 13.62
N PRO A 84 -10.38 13.49 13.88
CA PRO A 84 -11.76 13.79 13.49
C PRO A 84 -11.99 13.62 11.98
N ARG A 85 -13.08 12.94 11.63
CA ARG A 85 -13.54 12.74 10.24
C ARG A 85 -12.53 12.04 9.34
N GLU A 86 -11.61 11.24 9.90
CA GLU A 86 -10.55 10.62 9.09
C GLU A 86 -11.09 9.71 7.98
N GLU A 87 -12.11 8.92 8.28
CA GLU A 87 -12.72 8.03 7.29
C GLU A 87 -13.43 8.78 6.17
N GLU A 88 -14.09 9.88 6.50
CA GLU A 88 -14.75 10.74 5.52
C GLU A 88 -13.73 11.38 4.57
N LYS A 89 -12.67 11.96 5.11
CA LYS A 89 -11.58 12.58 4.32
C LYS A 89 -10.89 11.58 3.39
N VAL A 90 -10.61 10.37 3.87
CA VAL A 90 -9.97 9.34 3.04
C VAL A 90 -10.93 8.79 2.00
N ARG A 91 -12.25 8.77 2.28
CA ARG A 91 -13.28 8.41 1.30
C ARG A 91 -13.37 9.46 0.20
N GLU A 92 -13.43 10.75 0.55
CA GLU A 92 -13.39 11.85 -0.41
C GLU A 92 -12.16 11.73 -1.33
N LEU A 93 -10.98 11.48 -0.76
CA LEU A 93 -9.76 11.24 -1.53
C LEU A 93 -9.91 10.04 -2.49
N ALA A 94 -10.51 8.95 -2.05
CA ALA A 94 -10.71 7.78 -2.89
C ALA A 94 -11.67 8.07 -4.05
N GLU A 95 -12.73 8.83 -3.80
CA GLU A 95 -13.69 9.27 -4.81
C GLU A 95 -13.04 10.18 -5.86
N ASP A 96 -12.20 11.13 -5.45
CA ASP A 96 -11.48 12.05 -6.34
C ASP A 96 -10.58 11.32 -7.35
N PHE A 97 -10.02 10.17 -6.95
CA PHE A 97 -9.16 9.34 -7.80
C PHE A 97 -9.84 8.09 -8.35
N HIS A 98 -11.18 8.01 -8.29
CA HIS A 98 -11.97 6.89 -8.80
C HIS A 98 -11.47 5.52 -8.30
N THR A 99 -11.08 5.46 -7.04
CA THR A 99 -10.61 4.25 -6.35
C THR A 99 -11.41 3.99 -5.08
N GLN A 100 -10.98 3.05 -4.28
CA GLN A 100 -11.67 2.68 -3.04
C GLN A 100 -10.71 2.50 -1.88
N ILE A 101 -11.24 2.56 -0.66
CA ILE A 101 -10.52 2.14 0.53
C ILE A 101 -10.60 0.61 0.59
N ILE A 102 -9.48 -0.06 0.33
CA ILE A 102 -9.40 -1.52 0.31
C ILE A 102 -9.10 -2.13 1.67
N GLY A 103 -8.62 -1.34 2.62
CA GLY A 103 -8.31 -1.82 3.96
C GLY A 103 -8.28 -0.70 4.97
N ARG A 104 -8.51 -1.07 6.22
CA ARG A 104 -8.47 -0.19 7.38
C ARG A 104 -7.70 -0.90 8.47
N LEU A 105 -6.76 -0.20 9.07
CA LEU A 105 -6.00 -0.67 10.22
C LEU A 105 -6.24 0.29 11.37
N ASP A 106 -6.78 -0.22 12.45
CA ASP A 106 -6.98 0.55 13.65
C ASP A 106 -5.64 0.79 14.38
N ARG A 107 -5.56 1.86 15.15
CA ARG A 107 -4.40 2.08 16.02
C ARG A 107 -4.37 1.01 17.11
N SER A 108 -3.22 0.37 17.32
CA SER A 108 -3.08 -0.68 18.32
C SER A 108 -1.75 -0.59 19.05
N GLU A 109 -1.81 -0.68 20.38
CA GLU A 109 -0.62 -0.76 21.23
C GLU A 109 0.15 -2.06 20.99
N LEU A 110 -0.54 -3.15 20.63
CA LEU A 110 0.10 -4.43 20.30
C LEU A 110 1.13 -4.33 19.17
N VAL A 111 0.93 -3.43 18.22
CA VAL A 111 1.90 -3.20 17.14
C VAL A 111 3.19 -2.61 17.70
N MET A 112 3.09 -1.63 18.61
CA MET A 112 4.24 -1.02 19.25
C MET A 112 4.95 -2.01 20.21
N GLU A 113 4.21 -2.81 20.95
CA GLU A 113 4.78 -3.85 21.81
C GLU A 113 5.54 -4.92 21.00
N ALA A 114 4.99 -5.33 19.85
CA ALA A 114 5.66 -6.26 18.95
C ALA A 114 6.96 -5.66 18.40
N GLU A 115 6.94 -4.40 18.01
CA GLU A 115 8.10 -3.67 17.49
C GLU A 115 9.21 -3.54 18.57
N GLU A 116 8.85 -3.18 19.81
CA GLU A 116 9.79 -3.15 20.93
C GLU A 116 10.39 -4.53 21.23
N ALA A 117 9.62 -5.60 21.03
CA ALA A 117 10.09 -6.97 21.16
C ALA A 117 10.92 -7.45 19.95
N GLY A 118 11.11 -6.62 18.93
CA GLY A 118 11.83 -6.96 17.69
C GLY A 118 11.12 -8.03 16.84
N LYS A 119 9.80 -8.10 16.92
CA LYS A 119 8.95 -9.06 16.22
C LYS A 119 7.91 -8.37 15.35
N VAL A 120 7.46 -9.05 14.31
CA VAL A 120 6.24 -8.63 13.60
C VAL A 120 5.00 -9.03 14.42
N LEU A 121 3.93 -8.27 14.27
CA LEU A 121 2.70 -8.49 15.04
C LEU A 121 2.17 -9.93 14.93
N LEU A 122 2.21 -10.52 13.73
CA LEU A 122 1.71 -11.87 13.50
C LEU A 122 2.52 -12.97 14.22
N GLU A 123 3.77 -12.69 14.60
CA GLU A 123 4.59 -13.56 15.44
C GLU A 123 4.40 -13.27 16.94
N TYR A 124 4.18 -11.98 17.27
CA TYR A 124 4.04 -11.55 18.67
C TYR A 124 2.67 -11.91 19.25
N ALA A 125 1.60 -11.61 18.50
CA ALA A 125 0.22 -11.82 18.90
C ALA A 125 -0.63 -12.38 17.75
N PRO A 126 -0.38 -13.65 17.31
CA PRO A 126 -0.99 -14.24 16.11
C PRO A 126 -2.51 -14.36 16.17
N ASP A 127 -3.08 -14.50 17.36
CA ASP A 127 -4.52 -14.68 17.59
C ASP A 127 -5.25 -13.38 17.96
N SER A 128 -4.56 -12.23 17.85
CA SER A 128 -5.16 -10.93 18.13
C SER A 128 -6.09 -10.49 17.00
N GLN A 129 -7.07 -9.65 17.34
CA GLN A 129 -7.95 -9.01 16.35
C GLN A 129 -7.13 -8.23 15.32
N MET A 130 -6.09 -7.53 15.75
CA MET A 130 -5.21 -6.76 14.86
C MET A 130 -4.47 -7.68 13.87
N ALA A 131 -4.00 -8.86 14.30
CA ALA A 131 -3.39 -9.82 13.38
C ALA A 131 -4.39 -10.31 12.31
N GLU A 132 -5.66 -10.46 12.68
CA GLU A 132 -6.73 -10.80 11.74
C GLU A 132 -7.01 -9.66 10.74
N GLU A 133 -6.95 -8.41 11.18
CA GLU A 133 -7.07 -7.24 10.29
C GLU A 133 -5.93 -7.19 9.26
N TYR A 134 -4.70 -7.49 9.66
CA TYR A 134 -3.57 -7.60 8.73
C TYR A 134 -3.72 -8.74 7.73
N ARG A 135 -4.23 -9.91 8.15
CA ARG A 135 -4.51 -11.01 7.22
C ARG A 135 -5.57 -10.63 6.19
N LYS A 136 -6.68 -10.04 6.64
CA LYS A 136 -7.74 -9.54 5.74
C LYS A 136 -7.22 -8.49 4.76
N LEU A 137 -6.37 -7.58 5.22
CA LEU A 137 -5.73 -6.60 4.33
C LEU A 137 -4.86 -7.29 3.28
N ALA A 138 -4.08 -8.30 3.67
CA ALA A 138 -3.26 -9.07 2.73
C ALA A 138 -4.12 -9.76 1.67
N ASP A 139 -5.22 -10.41 2.08
CA ASP A 139 -6.16 -11.07 1.16
C ASP A 139 -6.80 -10.06 0.18
N GLN A 140 -7.16 -8.87 0.66
CA GLN A 140 -7.73 -7.80 -0.17
C GLN A 140 -6.71 -7.28 -1.19
N ILE A 141 -5.45 -7.07 -0.80
CA ILE A 141 -4.38 -6.67 -1.70
C ILE A 141 -4.17 -7.75 -2.79
N LEU A 142 -4.10 -9.02 -2.40
CA LEU A 142 -3.92 -10.13 -3.33
C LEU A 142 -5.10 -10.26 -4.30
N ALA A 143 -6.33 -10.08 -3.84
CA ALA A 143 -7.52 -10.09 -4.68
C ALA A 143 -7.45 -9.00 -5.76
N VAL A 144 -7.12 -7.76 -5.38
CA VAL A 144 -6.96 -6.64 -6.33
C VAL A 144 -5.85 -6.91 -7.35
N CYS A 145 -4.76 -7.55 -6.94
CA CYS A 145 -3.65 -7.91 -7.85
C CYS A 145 -4.02 -9.08 -8.78
N GLY A 146 -4.91 -9.98 -8.36
CA GLY A 146 -5.32 -11.16 -9.12
C GLY A 146 -6.36 -10.87 -10.20
N GLU A 147 -7.12 -9.80 -10.09
CA GLU A 147 -8.24 -9.47 -10.98
C GLU A 147 -7.82 -8.98 -12.38
N GLU A 148 -6.55 -8.63 -12.61
CA GLU A 148 -6.07 -8.05 -13.88
C GLU A 148 -4.95 -8.85 -14.56
N ARG A 149 -4.91 -10.17 -14.47
CA ARG A 149 -4.11 -10.96 -15.39
C ARG A 149 -4.96 -11.36 -16.60
N PRO A 150 -4.93 -10.62 -17.74
CA PRO A 150 -5.40 -11.21 -18.98
C PRO A 150 -4.50 -12.43 -19.30
N CYS A 151 -5.11 -13.57 -19.50
CA CYS A 151 -4.47 -14.79 -20.01
C CYS A 151 -3.72 -14.51 -21.32
#